data_a0dcf1fe37f589323077ad76343019c8
#
_entry.id   a0dcf1fe37f589323077ad76343019c8
#
_cell.length_a   1.000
_cell.length_b   1.000
_cell.length_c   1.000
_cell.angle_alpha   90.00
_cell.angle_beta   90.00
_cell.angle_gamma   90.00
#
_symmetry.space_group_name_H-M   'P 1'
#
loop_
_entity.id
_entity.type
_entity.pdbx_description
1 polymer ?
#
loop_
_entity_poly.entity_id
_entity_poly.type
_entity_poly.pdbx_seq_one_letter_code
_entity_poly.pdbx_strand_id
1 'polypeptide(L)'
;MFLEPERDKPHRELSGKAQPFPVPERIPIFPLPNVVFFPKTYLPLHVFEPRYRQMVADAAAGGQCIGMALLKEGWEEQYDGNPPIFPVGSVGRLASVQNLSDGRSNILLQGIERYEVREEFFEKSYREARITLKPRDRDFSMDSPLRRYLLGVLDEYLQTDEEASPLHSLIRPDVSDEVLVNSLSTYLDCTPLEKQFLLEAEHLPQQARRLSDLIQFKLAERRGAGGWG
;
A
#
# COMPACT_ATOMS: atom_id res chain seq x y z
N MET A 1 31.44 51.83 -11.24
CA MET A 1 31.74 50.69 -10.38
C MET A 1 30.66 49.65 -10.63
N PHE A 2 30.95 48.79 -11.62
CA PHE A 2 30.00 47.76 -12.10
C PHE A 2 30.21 46.49 -11.28
N LEU A 3 29.17 46.02 -10.64
CA LEU A 3 29.15 44.72 -9.93
C LEU A 3 28.96 43.60 -10.96
N GLU A 4 29.93 42.68 -11.05
CA GLU A 4 29.82 41.47 -11.86
C GLU A 4 28.82 40.52 -11.22
N PRO A 5 28.02 39.74 -12.03
CA PRO A 5 27.11 38.73 -11.52
C PRO A 5 27.91 37.51 -11.06
N GLU A 6 27.58 37.02 -9.85
CA GLU A 6 28.12 35.77 -9.29
C GLU A 6 27.83 34.59 -10.23
N ARG A 7 28.87 33.85 -10.56
CA ARG A 7 28.82 32.62 -11.36
C ARG A 7 28.10 31.52 -10.58
N ASP A 8 27.11 31.01 -11.25
CA ASP A 8 26.33 29.82 -10.92
C ASP A 8 27.23 28.68 -10.43
N LYS A 9 26.99 28.22 -9.18
CA LYS A 9 27.64 27.01 -8.64
C LYS A 9 26.91 25.80 -9.22
N PRO A 10 27.63 24.80 -9.74
CA PRO A 10 26.98 23.61 -10.32
C PRO A 10 26.16 22.90 -9.25
N HIS A 11 24.88 22.64 -9.56
CA HIS A 11 24.00 21.77 -8.80
C HIS A 11 24.70 20.44 -8.59
N ARG A 12 25.04 20.15 -7.35
CA ARG A 12 25.60 18.88 -6.89
C ARG A 12 24.49 17.84 -7.05
N GLU A 13 24.58 17.03 -8.11
CA GLU A 13 23.75 15.84 -8.26
C GLU A 13 23.89 14.95 -7.02
N LEU A 14 22.84 14.92 -6.21
CA LEU A 14 22.72 13.98 -5.11
C LEU A 14 22.36 12.59 -5.68
N SER A 15 23.29 11.97 -6.39
CA SER A 15 23.27 10.58 -6.78
C SER A 15 23.69 9.70 -5.59
N GLY A 16 23.08 9.91 -4.43
CA GLY A 16 23.12 8.99 -3.31
C GLY A 16 21.98 7.99 -3.47
N LYS A 17 22.28 6.71 -3.70
CA LYS A 17 21.29 5.64 -3.52
C LYS A 17 20.72 5.82 -2.12
N ALA A 18 19.46 6.24 -2.02
CA ALA A 18 18.77 6.38 -0.75
C ALA A 18 18.90 5.06 0.01
N GLN A 19 19.50 5.10 1.19
CA GLN A 19 19.61 3.88 2.01
C GLN A 19 18.20 3.36 2.30
N PRO A 20 17.97 2.05 2.22
CA PRO A 20 16.67 1.49 2.52
C PRO A 20 16.29 1.82 3.96
N PHE A 21 15.04 2.21 4.16
CA PHE A 21 14.50 2.48 5.50
C PHE A 21 14.64 1.22 6.37
N PRO A 22 15.30 1.30 7.53
CA PRO A 22 15.49 0.14 8.39
C PRO A 22 14.16 -0.26 9.05
N VAL A 23 13.62 -1.40 8.70
CA VAL A 23 12.42 -1.96 9.32
C VAL A 23 12.84 -2.90 10.45
N PRO A 24 12.40 -2.66 11.72
CA PRO A 24 12.66 -3.58 12.82
C PRO A 24 12.02 -4.96 12.61
N GLU A 25 12.57 -6.01 13.22
CA GLU A 25 11.98 -7.35 13.19
C GLU A 25 10.65 -7.43 13.94
N ARG A 26 10.47 -6.66 15.03
CA ARG A 26 9.23 -6.53 15.78
C ARG A 26 8.64 -5.15 15.53
N ILE A 27 7.42 -5.12 15.01
CA ILE A 27 6.70 -3.89 14.66
C ILE A 27 5.30 -3.88 15.25
N PRO A 28 4.72 -2.70 15.51
CA PRO A 28 3.30 -2.56 15.79
C PRO A 28 2.47 -2.96 14.57
N ILE A 29 1.35 -3.64 14.80
CA ILE A 29 0.40 -4.05 13.76
C ILE A 29 -0.90 -3.32 13.93
N PHE A 30 -1.36 -2.68 12.85
CA PHE A 30 -2.67 -2.07 12.76
C PHE A 30 -3.60 -2.95 11.93
N PRO A 31 -4.43 -3.78 12.56
CA PRO A 31 -5.37 -4.64 11.84
C PRO A 31 -6.62 -3.85 11.49
N LEU A 32 -7.05 -3.91 10.24
CA LEU A 32 -8.28 -3.27 9.76
C LEU A 32 -9.10 -4.26 8.90
N PRO A 33 -10.45 -4.17 8.94
CA PRO A 33 -11.30 -5.14 8.23
C PRO A 33 -11.42 -4.88 6.73
N ASN A 34 -11.11 -3.67 6.29
CA ASN A 34 -11.40 -3.21 4.93
C ASN A 34 -10.24 -2.50 4.23
N VAL A 35 -9.05 -2.55 4.82
CA VAL A 35 -7.87 -1.87 4.27
C VAL A 35 -6.76 -2.86 4.00
N VAL A 36 -6.34 -2.94 2.75
CA VAL A 36 -5.12 -3.62 2.32
C VAL A 36 -4.16 -2.58 1.76
N PHE A 37 -2.95 -2.56 2.31
CA PHE A 37 -1.94 -1.57 1.99
C PHE A 37 -0.86 -2.15 1.09
N PHE A 38 -0.44 -1.39 0.08
CA PHE A 38 0.56 -1.83 -0.87
C PHE A 38 1.86 -1.03 -0.75
N PRO A 39 3.03 -1.66 -1.02
CA PRO A 39 4.30 -0.94 -1.13
C PRO A 39 4.25 0.19 -2.18
N LYS A 40 5.06 1.24 -1.99
CA LYS A 40 5.15 2.39 -2.90
C LYS A 40 3.86 3.21 -3.04
N THR A 41 2.86 2.97 -2.20
CA THR A 41 1.64 3.78 -2.12
C THR A 41 1.59 4.58 -0.82
N TYR A 42 0.60 5.46 -0.69
CA TYR A 42 0.34 6.23 0.52
C TYR A 42 -1.02 5.88 1.10
N LEU A 43 -1.09 5.80 2.43
CA LEU A 43 -2.31 5.51 3.16
C LEU A 43 -2.56 6.57 4.24
N PRO A 44 -3.53 7.48 4.02
CA PRO A 44 -3.99 8.38 5.08
C PRO A 44 -4.92 7.63 6.04
N LEU A 45 -4.72 7.82 7.34
CA LEU A 45 -5.54 7.21 8.38
C LEU A 45 -5.92 8.24 9.44
N HIS A 46 -7.17 8.18 9.93
CA HIS A 46 -7.65 8.92 11.09
C HIS A 46 -7.66 7.98 12.30
N VAL A 47 -6.82 8.25 13.28
CA VAL A 47 -6.60 7.39 14.45
C VAL A 47 -7.30 7.99 15.66
N PHE A 48 -8.35 7.30 16.15
CA PHE A 48 -9.19 7.77 17.26
C PHE A 48 -9.23 6.80 18.45
N GLU A 49 -9.10 5.50 18.22
CA GLU A 49 -9.12 4.49 19.30
C GLU A 49 -7.92 4.64 20.23
N PRO A 50 -8.08 4.58 21.57
CA PRO A 50 -6.98 4.77 22.52
C PRO A 50 -5.80 3.84 22.29
N ARG A 51 -6.05 2.56 21.98
CA ARG A 51 -4.99 1.56 21.71
C ARG A 51 -4.15 1.95 20.49
N TYR A 52 -4.76 2.47 19.43
CA TYR A 52 -4.04 2.86 18.22
C TYR A 52 -3.41 4.25 18.35
N ARG A 53 -3.95 5.12 19.18
CA ARG A 53 -3.27 6.38 19.55
C ARG A 53 -1.94 6.11 20.25
N GLN A 54 -1.95 5.15 21.20
CA GLN A 54 -0.72 4.71 21.88
C GLN A 54 0.27 4.09 20.88
N MET A 55 -0.22 3.23 19.98
CA MET A 55 0.59 2.63 18.90
C MET A 55 1.29 3.68 18.05
N VAL A 56 0.59 4.73 17.61
CA VAL A 56 1.17 5.82 16.80
C VAL A 56 2.22 6.58 17.60
N ALA A 57 1.97 6.89 18.88
CA ALA A 57 2.94 7.57 19.73
C ALA A 57 4.23 6.75 19.90
N ASP A 58 4.10 5.43 20.18
CA ASP A 58 5.23 4.53 20.33
C ASP A 58 6.01 4.38 19.00
N ALA A 59 5.30 4.23 17.89
CA ALA A 59 5.91 4.14 16.58
C ALA A 59 6.68 5.44 16.21
N ALA A 60 6.10 6.60 16.49
CA ALA A 60 6.76 7.89 16.22
C ALA A 60 8.03 8.11 17.07
N ALA A 61 8.03 7.61 18.31
CA ALA A 61 9.20 7.68 19.19
C ALA A 61 10.27 6.62 18.88
N GLY A 62 9.92 5.54 18.19
CA GLY A 62 10.78 4.39 17.93
C GLY A 62 11.08 4.16 16.45
N GLY A 63 10.73 3.00 15.93
CA GLY A 63 11.09 2.57 14.56
C GLY A 63 10.40 3.31 13.41
N GLN A 64 9.51 4.26 13.69
CA GLN A 64 8.77 5.08 12.71
C GLN A 64 8.02 4.28 11.64
N CYS A 65 7.62 3.05 11.95
CA CYS A 65 6.86 2.20 11.04
C CYS A 65 5.70 1.49 11.74
N ILE A 66 4.67 1.16 10.95
CA ILE A 66 3.49 0.42 11.36
C ILE A 66 3.20 -0.62 10.26
N GLY A 67 2.95 -1.87 10.67
CA GLY A 67 2.45 -2.92 9.80
C GLY A 67 0.94 -2.84 9.66
N MET A 68 0.44 -2.82 8.44
CA MET A 68 -0.98 -2.95 8.14
C MET A 68 -1.31 -4.41 7.87
N ALA A 69 -2.37 -4.92 8.46
CA ALA A 69 -2.85 -6.28 8.23
C ALA A 69 -4.38 -6.29 8.03
N LEU A 70 -4.85 -7.12 7.09
CA LEU A 70 -6.28 -7.34 6.92
C LEU A 70 -6.79 -8.31 8.00
N LEU A 71 -7.92 -7.98 8.62
CA LEU A 71 -8.64 -8.90 9.51
C LEU A 71 -9.29 -10.02 8.68
N LYS A 72 -9.31 -11.25 9.22
CA LYS A 72 -10.06 -12.36 8.64
C LYS A 72 -11.54 -12.24 8.97
N GLU A 73 -12.37 -12.94 8.21
CA GLU A 73 -13.82 -13.02 8.49
C GLU A 73 -14.11 -13.49 9.91
N GLY A 74 -15.22 -13.02 10.49
CA GLY A 74 -15.59 -13.29 11.88
C GLY A 74 -14.87 -12.44 12.92
N TRP A 75 -14.17 -11.39 12.48
CA TRP A 75 -13.48 -10.46 13.38
C TRP A 75 -14.43 -9.68 14.31
N GLU A 76 -15.68 -9.48 13.90
CA GLU A 76 -16.70 -8.71 14.64
C GLU A 76 -16.95 -9.31 16.04
N GLU A 77 -17.00 -10.64 16.14
CA GLU A 77 -17.23 -11.35 17.41
C GLU A 77 -16.07 -11.21 18.39
N GLN A 78 -14.89 -10.84 17.89
CA GLN A 78 -13.65 -10.73 18.66
C GLN A 78 -13.05 -9.33 18.63
N TYR A 79 -13.84 -8.31 18.27
CA TYR A 79 -13.35 -6.94 18.05
C TYR A 79 -12.56 -6.35 19.22
N ASP A 80 -13.05 -6.57 20.46
CA ASP A 80 -12.39 -6.09 21.68
C ASP A 80 -11.21 -6.99 22.12
N GLY A 81 -11.00 -8.11 21.43
CA GLY A 81 -9.93 -9.05 21.69
C GLY A 81 -8.80 -8.96 20.62
N ASN A 82 -8.36 -10.13 20.20
CA ASN A 82 -7.28 -10.27 19.21
C ASN A 82 -7.79 -11.03 17.98
N PRO A 83 -8.65 -10.42 17.16
CA PRO A 83 -9.21 -11.11 15.99
C PRO A 83 -8.12 -11.57 15.04
N PRO A 84 -8.30 -12.70 14.36
CA PRO A 84 -7.29 -13.25 13.46
C PRO A 84 -7.03 -12.33 12.27
N ILE A 85 -5.76 -12.24 11.86
CA ILE A 85 -5.31 -11.46 10.71
C ILE A 85 -4.79 -12.35 9.59
N PHE A 86 -4.75 -11.83 8.37
CA PHE A 86 -3.97 -12.44 7.31
C PHE A 86 -2.47 -12.33 7.63
N PRO A 87 -1.67 -13.39 7.38
CA PRO A 87 -0.26 -13.38 7.75
C PRO A 87 0.59 -12.45 6.89
N VAL A 88 0.15 -12.16 5.66
CA VAL A 88 0.83 -11.23 4.76
C VAL A 88 0.21 -9.86 4.86
N GLY A 89 1.05 -8.87 5.14
CA GLY A 89 0.68 -7.47 5.19
C GLY A 89 1.75 -6.58 4.55
N SER A 90 1.60 -5.27 4.72
CA SER A 90 2.63 -4.30 4.30
C SER A 90 3.03 -3.38 5.45
N VAL A 91 4.33 -3.13 5.56
CA VAL A 91 4.86 -2.15 6.51
C VAL A 91 4.93 -0.79 5.84
N GLY A 92 4.43 0.22 6.55
CA GLY A 92 4.51 1.62 6.16
C GLY A 92 5.37 2.43 7.13
N ARG A 93 6.15 3.36 6.58
CA ARG A 93 6.83 4.40 7.36
C ARG A 93 5.84 5.52 7.68
N LEU A 94 5.88 6.05 8.89
CA LEU A 94 5.19 7.29 9.25
C LEU A 94 5.80 8.46 8.47
N ALA A 95 5.13 8.89 7.41
CA ALA A 95 5.55 10.05 6.62
C ALA A 95 5.12 11.37 7.27
N SER A 96 3.96 11.38 7.94
CA SER A 96 3.51 12.51 8.77
C SER A 96 2.60 12.03 9.89
N VAL A 97 2.59 12.81 10.99
CA VAL A 97 1.68 12.66 12.13
C VAL A 97 1.17 14.04 12.50
N GLN A 98 -0.12 14.25 12.44
CA GLN A 98 -0.80 15.47 12.88
C GLN A 98 -1.64 15.14 14.10
N ASN A 99 -1.21 15.57 15.28
CA ASN A 99 -1.98 15.41 16.50
C ASN A 99 -3.09 16.48 16.57
N LEU A 100 -4.29 16.06 16.93
CA LEU A 100 -5.45 16.92 17.13
C LEU A 100 -5.62 17.26 18.61
N SER A 101 -6.33 18.37 18.92
CA SER A 101 -6.53 18.87 20.29
C SER A 101 -7.29 17.89 21.21
N ASP A 102 -8.08 16.98 20.63
CA ASP A 102 -8.84 15.95 21.35
C ASP A 102 -8.06 14.64 21.54
N GLY A 103 -6.78 14.66 21.14
CA GLY A 103 -5.85 13.53 21.24
C GLY A 103 -5.97 12.49 20.13
N ARG A 104 -6.85 12.66 19.14
CA ARG A 104 -6.84 11.91 17.89
C ARG A 104 -5.65 12.32 17.02
N SER A 105 -5.35 11.54 15.99
CA SER A 105 -4.26 11.86 15.06
C SER A 105 -4.65 11.55 13.63
N ASN A 106 -4.24 12.40 12.70
CA ASN A 106 -4.19 12.06 11.29
C ASN A 106 -2.76 11.64 10.95
N ILE A 107 -2.60 10.48 10.37
CA ILE A 107 -1.30 9.96 9.97
C ILE A 107 -1.27 9.68 8.47
N LEU A 108 -0.07 9.77 7.88
CA LEU A 108 0.17 9.33 6.53
C LEU A 108 1.25 8.25 6.56
N LEU A 109 0.92 7.06 6.11
CA LEU A 109 1.87 5.97 5.91
C LEU A 109 2.37 5.96 4.47
N GLN A 110 3.68 5.80 4.30
CA GLN A 110 4.32 5.49 3.03
C GLN A 110 4.68 4.01 2.99
N GLY A 111 4.11 3.25 2.06
CA GLY A 111 4.36 1.82 1.90
C GLY A 111 5.81 1.51 1.54
N ILE A 112 6.45 0.69 2.37
CA ILE A 112 7.85 0.31 2.23
C ILE A 112 7.97 -1.05 1.56
N GLU A 113 7.45 -2.11 2.22
CA GLU A 113 7.63 -3.47 1.77
C GLU A 113 6.52 -4.38 2.33
N ARG A 114 6.32 -5.52 1.71
CA ARG A 114 5.47 -6.59 2.24
C ARG A 114 6.21 -7.33 3.36
N TYR A 115 5.42 -7.89 4.27
CA TYR A 115 5.95 -8.76 5.31
C TYR A 115 5.07 -9.99 5.49
N GLU A 116 5.61 -10.97 6.18
CA GLU A 116 4.89 -12.12 6.71
C GLU A 116 5.06 -12.19 8.22
N VAL A 117 3.95 -12.33 8.94
CA VAL A 117 3.92 -12.51 10.40
C VAL A 117 4.51 -13.87 10.75
N ARG A 118 5.42 -13.89 11.73
CA ARG A 118 6.03 -15.10 12.30
C ARG A 118 5.51 -15.39 13.70
N GLU A 119 5.28 -14.34 14.49
CA GLU A 119 4.83 -14.45 15.86
C GLU A 119 4.11 -13.17 16.26
N GLU A 120 3.03 -13.28 17.01
CA GLU A 120 2.23 -12.17 17.50
C GLU A 120 2.44 -11.96 18.99
N PHE A 121 2.42 -10.68 19.44
CA PHE A 121 2.59 -10.29 20.84
C PHE A 121 1.46 -9.35 21.27
N PHE A 122 0.99 -9.54 22.51
CA PHE A 122 -0.18 -8.86 23.06
C PHE A 122 0.09 -8.25 24.44
N GLU A 123 1.35 -7.91 24.73
CA GLU A 123 1.73 -7.30 26.02
C GLU A 123 1.33 -5.82 26.11
N LYS A 124 1.16 -5.15 24.98
CA LYS A 124 0.68 -3.76 24.88
C LYS A 124 -0.81 -3.68 24.65
N SER A 125 -1.38 -2.47 24.71
CA SER A 125 -2.78 -2.22 24.36
C SER A 125 -3.10 -2.46 22.89
N TYR A 126 -2.07 -2.62 22.05
CA TYR A 126 -2.15 -2.93 20.62
C TYR A 126 -1.27 -4.13 20.29
N ARG A 127 -1.56 -4.74 19.16
CA ARG A 127 -0.81 -5.91 18.65
C ARG A 127 0.57 -5.50 18.14
N GLU A 128 1.57 -6.30 18.45
CA GLU A 128 2.87 -6.30 17.80
C GLU A 128 3.12 -7.66 17.12
N ALA A 129 4.00 -7.70 16.13
CA ALA A 129 4.41 -8.95 15.52
C ALA A 129 5.89 -8.96 15.19
N ARG A 130 6.53 -10.13 15.34
CA ARG A 130 7.78 -10.43 14.66
C ARG A 130 7.47 -10.77 13.22
N ILE A 131 8.16 -10.12 12.31
CA ILE A 131 7.91 -10.21 10.89
C ILE A 131 9.16 -10.65 10.12
N THR A 132 8.93 -11.20 8.95
CA THR A 132 9.96 -11.37 7.91
C THR A 132 9.55 -10.53 6.71
N LEU A 133 10.42 -9.63 6.26
CA LEU A 133 10.18 -8.88 5.04
C LEU A 133 10.13 -9.83 3.83
N LYS A 134 9.23 -9.54 2.90
CA LYS A 134 9.06 -10.26 1.64
C LYS A 134 9.39 -9.34 0.46
N PRO A 135 10.65 -8.92 0.29
CA PRO A 135 11.03 -8.08 -0.83
C PRO A 135 10.73 -8.81 -2.12
N ARG A 136 10.25 -8.07 -3.10
CA ARG A 136 10.11 -8.62 -4.45
C ARG A 136 11.48 -8.70 -5.08
N ASP A 137 11.73 -9.83 -5.70
CA ASP A 137 12.93 -10.00 -6.52
C ASP A 137 12.89 -8.98 -7.65
N ARG A 138 13.92 -8.14 -7.74
CA ARG A 138 14.03 -7.09 -8.76
C ARG A 138 14.21 -7.67 -10.16
N ASP A 139 14.59 -8.93 -10.26
CA ASP A 139 14.75 -9.64 -11.53
C ASP A 139 13.40 -10.06 -12.15
N PHE A 140 12.30 -10.00 -11.39
CA PHE A 140 10.95 -10.25 -11.88
C PHE A 140 10.24 -8.93 -12.26
N SER A 141 10.70 -8.25 -13.29
CA SER A 141 9.95 -7.18 -13.95
C SER A 141 8.87 -7.74 -14.86
N MET A 142 7.86 -6.92 -15.17
CA MET A 142 6.90 -7.29 -16.21
C MET A 142 7.60 -7.28 -17.58
N ASP A 143 7.37 -8.32 -18.38
CA ASP A 143 7.73 -8.27 -19.78
C ASP A 143 6.82 -7.30 -20.57
N SER A 144 7.29 -6.87 -21.75
CA SER A 144 6.52 -5.94 -22.57
C SER A 144 5.14 -6.47 -23.01
N PRO A 145 4.93 -7.77 -23.29
CA PRO A 145 3.61 -8.33 -23.53
C PRO A 145 2.65 -8.19 -22.34
N LEU A 146 3.07 -8.56 -21.13
CA LEU A 146 2.24 -8.47 -19.93
C LEU A 146 1.88 -7.01 -19.57
N ARG A 147 2.85 -6.10 -19.69
CA ARG A 147 2.59 -4.67 -19.48
C ARG A 147 1.57 -4.14 -20.48
N ARG A 148 1.70 -4.46 -21.75
CA ARG A 148 0.73 -4.04 -22.80
C ARG A 148 -0.66 -4.62 -22.54
N TYR A 149 -0.72 -5.88 -22.13
CA TYR A 149 -1.98 -6.53 -21.82
C TYR A 149 -2.68 -5.84 -20.63
N LEU A 150 -1.97 -5.62 -19.51
CA LEU A 150 -2.51 -4.90 -18.35
C LEU A 150 -3.01 -3.49 -18.74
N LEU A 151 -2.21 -2.74 -19.52
CA LEU A 151 -2.61 -1.40 -19.95
C LEU A 151 -3.82 -1.43 -20.90
N GLY A 152 -3.93 -2.45 -21.75
CA GLY A 152 -5.08 -2.60 -22.65
C GLY A 152 -6.39 -2.87 -21.90
N VAL A 153 -6.38 -3.79 -20.93
CA VAL A 153 -7.59 -4.06 -20.12
C VAL A 153 -7.94 -2.91 -19.20
N LEU A 154 -6.92 -2.18 -18.72
CA LEU A 154 -7.12 -0.97 -17.92
C LEU A 154 -7.77 0.14 -18.75
N ASP A 155 -7.30 0.40 -19.95
CA ASP A 155 -7.86 1.41 -20.85
C ASP A 155 -9.34 1.13 -21.14
N GLU A 156 -9.68 -0.12 -21.44
CA GLU A 156 -11.06 -0.56 -21.60
C GLU A 156 -11.91 -0.33 -20.34
N TYR A 157 -11.37 -0.64 -19.16
CA TYR A 157 -12.05 -0.40 -17.87
C TYR A 157 -12.32 1.08 -17.64
N LEU A 158 -11.34 1.93 -17.90
CA LEU A 158 -11.45 3.38 -17.72
C LEU A 158 -12.47 4.05 -18.67
N GLN A 159 -12.69 3.46 -19.86
CA GLN A 159 -13.74 3.92 -20.78
C GLN A 159 -15.16 3.62 -20.26
N THR A 160 -15.30 2.66 -19.36
CA THR A 160 -16.60 2.27 -18.77
C THR A 160 -16.85 2.88 -17.39
N ASP A 161 -15.90 3.63 -16.85
CA ASP A 161 -15.94 4.16 -15.47
C ASP A 161 -15.41 5.60 -15.40
N GLU A 162 -16.32 6.57 -15.39
CA GLU A 162 -15.96 8.00 -15.29
C GLU A 162 -15.28 8.34 -13.95
N GLU A 163 -15.60 7.63 -12.86
CA GLU A 163 -14.98 7.82 -11.54
C GLU A 163 -13.55 7.32 -11.48
N ALA A 164 -13.17 6.39 -12.36
CA ALA A 164 -11.81 5.87 -12.46
C ALA A 164 -10.83 6.83 -13.15
N SER A 165 -11.27 8.00 -13.57
CA SER A 165 -10.46 9.04 -14.24
C SER A 165 -9.11 9.35 -13.57
N PRO A 166 -8.96 9.38 -12.22
CA PRO A 166 -7.66 9.60 -11.58
C PRO A 166 -6.59 8.56 -11.95
N LEU A 167 -6.98 7.33 -12.33
CA LEU A 167 -6.06 6.26 -12.70
C LEU A 167 -5.35 6.52 -14.02
N HIS A 168 -5.89 7.37 -14.90
CA HIS A 168 -5.20 7.78 -16.14
C HIS A 168 -3.82 8.38 -15.88
N SER A 169 -3.64 9.07 -14.76
CA SER A 169 -2.35 9.65 -14.37
C SER A 169 -1.26 8.61 -14.11
N LEU A 170 -1.62 7.34 -13.88
CA LEU A 170 -0.71 6.23 -13.66
C LEU A 170 -0.21 5.61 -14.98
N ILE A 171 -0.91 5.87 -16.11
CA ILE A 171 -0.56 5.34 -17.43
C ILE A 171 0.51 6.25 -18.05
N ARG A 172 1.70 6.28 -17.45
CA ARG A 172 2.83 7.09 -17.92
C ARG A 172 4.06 6.21 -18.13
N PRO A 173 4.89 6.53 -19.16
CA PRO A 173 6.10 5.76 -19.46
C PRO A 173 7.15 5.78 -18.33
N ASP A 174 7.19 6.85 -17.54
CA ASP A 174 8.12 7.08 -16.43
C ASP A 174 7.72 6.38 -15.12
N VAL A 175 6.51 5.82 -15.04
CA VAL A 175 6.04 5.08 -13.88
C VAL A 175 6.58 3.65 -13.93
N SER A 176 7.30 3.24 -12.86
CA SER A 176 7.80 1.87 -12.76
C SER A 176 6.65 0.86 -12.64
N ASP A 177 6.89 -0.37 -13.12
CA ASP A 177 5.90 -1.45 -13.06
C ASP A 177 5.39 -1.72 -11.64
N GLU A 178 6.27 -1.66 -10.65
CA GLU A 178 5.89 -1.86 -9.24
C GLU A 178 4.94 -0.76 -8.75
N VAL A 179 5.23 0.50 -9.06
CA VAL A 179 4.36 1.62 -8.69
C VAL A 179 3.02 1.51 -9.42
N LEU A 180 3.03 1.20 -10.71
CA LEU A 180 1.82 1.03 -11.51
C LEU A 180 0.91 -0.05 -10.92
N VAL A 181 1.42 -1.26 -10.75
CA VAL A 181 0.62 -2.42 -10.29
C VAL A 181 0.12 -2.20 -8.86
N ASN A 182 0.95 -1.68 -7.94
CA ASN A 182 0.55 -1.43 -6.56
C ASN A 182 -0.48 -0.28 -6.45
N SER A 183 -0.32 0.78 -7.25
CA SER A 183 -1.29 1.88 -7.28
C SER A 183 -2.63 1.41 -7.86
N LEU A 184 -2.62 0.65 -8.96
CA LEU A 184 -3.85 0.06 -9.49
C LEU A 184 -4.52 -0.87 -8.48
N SER A 185 -3.75 -1.74 -7.81
CA SER A 185 -4.28 -2.62 -6.74
C SER A 185 -4.88 -1.83 -5.57
N THR A 186 -4.39 -0.62 -5.31
CA THR A 186 -4.91 0.26 -4.25
C THR A 186 -6.22 0.91 -4.65
N TYR A 187 -6.27 1.53 -5.84
CA TYR A 187 -7.34 2.46 -6.23
C TYR A 187 -8.47 1.83 -7.04
N LEU A 188 -8.25 0.65 -7.65
CA LEU A 188 -9.34 -0.08 -8.30
C LEU A 188 -10.40 -0.49 -7.27
N ASP A 189 -11.65 -0.45 -7.69
CA ASP A 189 -12.79 -0.92 -6.90
C ASP A 189 -12.74 -2.45 -6.78
N CYS A 190 -11.99 -2.91 -5.80
CA CYS A 190 -11.81 -4.31 -5.43
C CYS A 190 -12.18 -4.50 -3.96
N THR A 191 -12.77 -5.65 -3.65
CA THR A 191 -13.04 -6.06 -2.28
C THR A 191 -11.75 -6.21 -1.47
N PRO A 192 -11.79 -6.13 -0.13
CA PRO A 192 -10.61 -6.36 0.70
C PRO A 192 -9.94 -7.72 0.44
N LEU A 193 -10.71 -8.77 0.19
CA LEU A 193 -10.18 -10.11 -0.10
C LEU A 193 -9.50 -10.17 -1.47
N GLU A 194 -10.06 -9.52 -2.50
CA GLU A 194 -9.40 -9.40 -3.81
C GLU A 194 -8.08 -8.64 -3.69
N LYS A 195 -8.06 -7.53 -2.92
CA LYS A 195 -6.82 -6.78 -2.66
C LYS A 195 -5.81 -7.63 -1.88
N GLN A 196 -6.25 -8.40 -0.90
CA GLN A 196 -5.38 -9.32 -0.16
C GLN A 196 -4.79 -10.40 -1.08
N PHE A 197 -5.61 -10.97 -1.95
CA PHE A 197 -5.14 -11.92 -2.98
C PHE A 197 -4.08 -11.30 -3.91
N LEU A 198 -4.22 -10.02 -4.28
CA LEU A 198 -3.19 -9.31 -5.04
C LEU A 198 -1.91 -9.11 -4.22
N LEU A 199 -2.02 -8.73 -2.93
CA LEU A 199 -0.88 -8.51 -2.05
C LEU A 199 -0.05 -9.78 -1.83
N GLU A 200 -0.70 -10.94 -1.76
CA GLU A 200 -0.09 -12.25 -1.53
C GLU A 200 0.61 -12.85 -2.76
N ALA A 201 0.54 -12.18 -3.91
CA ALA A 201 1.25 -12.63 -5.09
C ALA A 201 2.77 -12.75 -4.82
N GLU A 202 3.40 -13.83 -5.23
CA GLU A 202 4.82 -14.10 -4.95
C GLU A 202 5.74 -13.05 -5.59
N HIS A 203 5.46 -12.71 -6.85
CA HIS A 203 6.25 -11.76 -7.64
C HIS A 203 5.35 -10.80 -8.43
N LEU A 204 5.94 -9.71 -8.92
CA LEU A 204 5.22 -8.64 -9.63
C LEU A 204 4.44 -9.11 -10.87
N PRO A 205 4.99 -9.96 -11.76
CA PRO A 205 4.23 -10.49 -12.89
C PRO A 205 2.98 -11.29 -12.50
N GLN A 206 3.04 -12.04 -11.39
CA GLN A 206 1.87 -12.76 -10.89
C GLN A 206 0.79 -11.80 -10.39
N GLN A 207 1.18 -10.76 -9.65
CA GLN A 207 0.22 -9.73 -9.22
C GLN A 207 -0.41 -9.02 -10.43
N ALA A 208 0.39 -8.67 -11.43
CA ALA A 208 -0.10 -8.01 -12.64
C ALA A 208 -1.10 -8.88 -13.42
N ARG A 209 -0.86 -10.20 -13.52
CA ARG A 209 -1.82 -11.15 -14.13
C ARG A 209 -3.10 -11.21 -13.33
N ARG A 210 -3.03 -11.46 -12.00
CA ARG A 210 -4.21 -11.48 -11.12
C ARG A 210 -5.02 -10.18 -11.24
N LEU A 211 -4.33 -9.04 -11.29
CA LEU A 211 -4.96 -7.74 -11.45
C LEU A 211 -5.67 -7.61 -12.80
N SER A 212 -5.02 -8.04 -13.89
CA SER A 212 -5.62 -8.04 -15.23
C SER A 212 -6.88 -8.92 -15.30
N ASP A 213 -6.82 -10.10 -14.67
CA ASP A 213 -7.96 -11.03 -14.61
C ASP A 213 -9.13 -10.42 -13.82
N LEU A 214 -8.85 -9.75 -12.70
CA LEU A 214 -9.87 -9.03 -11.91
C LEU A 214 -10.50 -7.88 -12.71
N ILE A 215 -9.72 -7.11 -13.44
CA ILE A 215 -10.24 -6.03 -14.30
C ILE A 215 -11.15 -6.62 -15.39
N GLN A 216 -10.72 -7.70 -16.05
CA GLN A 216 -11.54 -8.36 -17.06
C GLN A 216 -12.86 -8.92 -16.49
N PHE A 217 -12.80 -9.51 -15.30
CA PHE A 217 -14.01 -10.00 -14.62
C PHE A 217 -14.99 -8.85 -14.36
N LYS A 218 -14.51 -7.71 -13.84
CA LYS A 218 -15.35 -6.53 -13.60
C LYS A 218 -15.93 -5.94 -14.89
N LEU A 219 -15.16 -5.93 -15.97
CA LEU A 219 -15.66 -5.54 -17.30
C LEU A 219 -16.78 -6.49 -17.80
N ALA A 220 -16.63 -7.79 -17.58
CA ALA A 220 -17.65 -8.77 -17.97
C ALA A 220 -18.96 -8.61 -17.15
N GLU A 221 -18.85 -8.36 -15.83
CA GLU A 221 -20.00 -8.06 -14.96
C GLU A 221 -20.76 -6.81 -15.43
N ARG A 222 -20.04 -5.72 -15.73
CA ARG A 222 -20.67 -4.49 -16.24
C ARG A 222 -21.41 -4.68 -17.56
N ARG A 223 -20.82 -5.45 -18.48
CA ARG A 223 -21.47 -5.80 -19.76
C ARG A 223 -22.71 -6.68 -19.57
N GLY A 224 -22.63 -7.64 -18.64
CA GLY A 224 -23.76 -8.53 -18.31
C GLY A 224 -24.92 -7.77 -17.64
N ALA A 225 -24.64 -6.80 -16.78
CA ALA A 225 -25.63 -5.97 -16.12
C ALA A 225 -26.35 -5.00 -17.10
N GLY A 226 -25.71 -4.61 -18.19
CA GLY A 226 -26.30 -3.75 -19.24
C GLY A 226 -27.19 -4.48 -20.25
N GLY A 227 -27.26 -5.82 -20.20
CA GLY A 227 -27.99 -6.65 -21.18
C GLY A 227 -29.45 -6.99 -20.81
N TRP A 228 -29.99 -6.47 -19.70
CA TRP A 228 -31.35 -6.68 -19.22
C TRP A 228 -32.12 -5.36 -19.08
N GLY A 229 -32.18 -4.59 -20.14
CA GLY A 229 -32.95 -3.37 -20.24
C GLY A 229 -33.87 -3.37 -21.46
#